data_9e7e74eca9ceee652fef8b8f67d8436b
#
_entry.id   9e7e74eca9ceee652fef8b8f67d8436b
#
_cell.length_a   1.000
_cell.length_b   1.000
_cell.length_c   1.000
_cell.angle_alpha   90.00
_cell.angle_beta   90.00
_cell.angle_gamma   90.00
#
_symmetry.space_group_name_H-M   'P 1'
#
loop_
_entity.id
_entity.type
_entity.pdbx_description
1 polymer ?
#
loop_
_entity_poly.entity_id
_entity_poly.type
_entity_poly.pdbx_seq_one_letter_code
_entity_poly.pdbx_strand_id
1 'polypeptide(L)'
;MATEGKKLTTILSIDGGGVRGIIPATILAFLESELQKLDGKEARIADYFDFIAGTSTGGLVTAMLSSPDPDDPSNRPFSAGKILQFYFAESPNIFPQKPKQPRQIDEMSRLEHAVNQFVQSMGSIPEDEYGRERLRFMFPDCRSLIDLVVRLWKFVFDPKFNGEKLKEVVEEKVGDRRLSETLTNVIIPSFDIKLLQTVVFSTLKAARDDLEDAPLQDVCLSTSAAPYYLPLHKFEINSVNRSRNFNMVDGGVAANNPTLLALSEVAKEMSLDGKAQCLDNMDCSKFLVLSLGTGSSKRNNKLEIVNENWGPLRWLWGDNGIPFLDVLMNAIDAMVDIYLSAFFRGASFEDNYLRIQTDSLNDSEIGMDNSNLENLQNLENIGNELLEKPVSAMNLETGLLKPIRGAGTNRAAIIKLAKRLSEERKRRLAQSST
;
A
#
# COMPACT_ATOMS: atom_id res chain seq x y z
N MET A 1 -32.47 16.47 -24.05
CA MET A 1 -33.02 15.29 -23.38
C MET A 1 -32.09 14.95 -22.26
N ALA A 2 -32.54 15.12 -21.00
CA ALA A 2 -31.76 14.72 -19.84
C ALA A 2 -31.61 13.17 -19.92
N THR A 3 -30.40 12.68 -20.06
CA THR A 3 -30.12 11.26 -19.95
C THR A 3 -30.48 10.86 -18.53
N GLU A 4 -31.51 10.03 -18.35
CA GLU A 4 -31.77 9.35 -17.05
C GLU A 4 -30.43 8.76 -16.60
N GLY A 5 -29.88 9.31 -15.50
CA GLY A 5 -28.54 9.00 -15.08
C GLY A 5 -28.43 7.53 -14.68
N LYS A 6 -27.66 6.76 -15.46
CA LYS A 6 -27.28 5.39 -15.10
C LYS A 6 -26.66 5.40 -13.70
N LYS A 7 -27.07 4.45 -12.86
CA LYS A 7 -26.48 4.21 -11.54
C LYS A 7 -24.97 3.96 -11.69
N LEU A 8 -24.15 4.76 -11.04
CA LEU A 8 -22.69 4.56 -11.02
C LEU A 8 -22.29 3.79 -9.75
N THR A 9 -21.42 2.83 -9.91
CA THR A 9 -20.71 2.20 -8.80
C THR A 9 -19.46 3.02 -8.49
N THR A 10 -19.38 3.54 -7.28
CA THR A 10 -18.30 4.43 -6.84
C THR A 10 -17.21 3.65 -6.11
N ILE A 11 -15.96 3.79 -6.56
CA ILE A 11 -14.81 3.06 -6.03
C ILE A 11 -13.71 4.04 -5.64
N LEU A 12 -13.24 3.95 -4.38
CA LEU A 12 -12.01 4.56 -3.92
C LEU A 12 -10.94 3.49 -3.88
N SER A 13 -9.76 3.77 -4.43
CA SER A 13 -8.61 2.87 -4.42
C SER A 13 -7.38 3.58 -3.87
N ILE A 14 -6.67 2.97 -2.93
CA ILE A 14 -5.53 3.57 -2.22
C ILE A 14 -4.34 2.61 -2.30
N ASP A 15 -3.25 3.07 -2.91
CA ASP A 15 -2.04 2.28 -3.08
C ASP A 15 -1.32 2.00 -1.76
N GLY A 16 -0.49 0.96 -1.76
CA GLY A 16 0.50 0.67 -0.73
C GLY A 16 1.69 1.63 -0.76
N GLY A 17 2.42 1.75 0.35
CA GLY A 17 3.61 2.59 0.39
C GLY A 17 4.12 2.99 1.78
N GLY A 18 3.72 2.33 2.85
CA GLY A 18 4.16 2.63 4.23
C GLY A 18 3.82 4.07 4.65
N VAL A 19 4.79 4.81 5.19
CA VAL A 19 4.58 6.20 5.64
C VAL A 19 4.14 7.16 4.52
N ARG A 20 4.39 6.81 3.26
CA ARG A 20 3.95 7.59 2.10
C ARG A 20 2.43 7.66 1.93
N GLY A 21 1.69 6.85 2.70
CA GLY A 21 0.23 6.96 2.82
C GLY A 21 -0.27 8.32 3.31
N ILE A 22 0.61 9.19 3.81
CA ILE A 22 0.32 10.60 4.10
C ILE A 22 -0.14 11.34 2.83
N ILE A 23 0.44 11.04 1.68
CA ILE A 23 0.09 11.69 0.39
C ILE A 23 -1.41 11.48 0.07
N PRO A 24 -1.92 10.22 -0.05
CA PRO A 24 -3.34 10.00 -0.25
C PRO A 24 -4.20 10.48 0.92
N ALA A 25 -3.75 10.38 2.17
CA ALA A 25 -4.49 10.89 3.33
C ALA A 25 -4.73 12.41 3.25
N THR A 26 -3.75 13.18 2.81
CA THR A 26 -3.86 14.63 2.56
C THR A 26 -4.90 14.93 1.48
N ILE A 27 -4.89 14.18 0.38
CA ILE A 27 -5.86 14.34 -0.71
C ILE A 27 -7.27 13.96 -0.25
N LEU A 28 -7.41 12.88 0.55
CA LEU A 28 -8.69 12.47 1.13
C LEU A 28 -9.25 13.50 2.10
N ALA A 29 -8.39 14.13 2.93
CA ALA A 29 -8.82 15.22 3.82
C ALA A 29 -9.36 16.42 3.01
N PHE A 30 -8.75 16.76 1.89
CA PHE A 30 -9.28 17.77 0.98
C PHE A 30 -10.61 17.33 0.36
N LEU A 31 -10.73 16.11 -0.18
CA LEU A 31 -11.99 15.59 -0.73
C LEU A 31 -13.11 15.63 0.31
N GLU A 32 -12.86 15.15 1.54
CA GLU A 32 -13.85 15.14 2.61
C GLU A 32 -14.31 16.57 2.94
N SER A 33 -13.40 17.54 2.97
CA SER A 33 -13.75 18.95 3.18
C SER A 33 -14.69 19.50 2.10
N GLU A 34 -14.49 19.10 0.83
CA GLU A 34 -15.37 19.50 -0.27
C GLU A 34 -16.75 18.82 -0.18
N LEU A 35 -16.80 17.56 0.24
CA LEU A 35 -18.06 16.84 0.49
C LEU A 35 -18.82 17.45 1.66
N GLN A 36 -18.14 17.87 2.71
CA GLN A 36 -18.73 18.56 3.85
C GLN A 36 -19.33 19.93 3.49
N LYS A 37 -18.75 20.64 2.53
CA LYS A 37 -19.35 21.90 2.00
C LYS A 37 -20.68 21.64 1.27
N LEU A 38 -20.83 20.47 0.63
CA LEU A 38 -22.00 20.10 -0.16
C LEU A 38 -23.13 19.49 0.67
N ASP A 39 -22.78 18.65 1.66
CA ASP A 39 -23.74 17.78 2.33
C ASP A 39 -23.70 17.88 3.87
N GLY A 40 -22.93 18.85 4.40
CA GLY A 40 -22.87 19.15 5.83
C GLY A 40 -21.64 18.54 6.52
N LYS A 41 -21.29 19.11 7.71
CA LYS A 41 -20.05 18.80 8.47
C LYS A 41 -19.91 17.32 8.86
N GLU A 42 -21.04 16.61 8.86
CA GLU A 42 -21.07 15.20 9.24
C GLU A 42 -20.74 14.24 8.09
N ALA A 43 -20.54 14.72 6.88
CA ALA A 43 -20.17 13.90 5.74
C ALA A 43 -18.80 13.21 5.97
N ARG A 44 -18.73 11.92 5.64
CA ARG A 44 -17.53 11.09 5.70
C ARG A 44 -17.28 10.40 4.37
N ILE A 45 -16.03 10.06 4.08
CA ILE A 45 -15.66 9.38 2.82
C ILE A 45 -16.51 8.12 2.58
N ALA A 46 -16.72 7.29 3.60
CA ALA A 46 -17.51 6.07 3.51
C ALA A 46 -18.96 6.28 3.03
N ASP A 47 -19.55 7.47 3.24
CA ASP A 47 -20.91 7.78 2.83
C ASP A 47 -21.07 7.84 1.29
N TYR A 48 -19.98 7.95 0.54
CA TYR A 48 -19.98 8.30 -0.88
C TYR A 48 -19.45 7.19 -1.80
N PHE A 49 -18.65 6.27 -1.25
CA PHE A 49 -18.09 5.18 -2.03
C PHE A 49 -18.79 3.87 -1.72
N ASP A 50 -19.25 3.16 -2.77
CA ASP A 50 -19.80 1.82 -2.64
C ASP A 50 -18.75 0.80 -2.23
N PHE A 51 -17.50 1.04 -2.67
CA PHE A 51 -16.35 0.20 -2.37
C PHE A 51 -15.12 1.07 -2.06
N ILE A 52 -14.39 0.68 -1.02
CA ILE A 52 -13.07 1.23 -0.70
C ILE A 52 -12.06 0.09 -0.80
N ALA A 53 -11.07 0.24 -1.67
CA ALA A 53 -9.99 -0.72 -1.84
C ALA A 53 -8.67 -0.13 -1.37
N GLY A 54 -7.82 -0.93 -0.73
CA GLY A 54 -6.53 -0.47 -0.27
C GLY A 54 -5.55 -1.60 -0.05
N THR A 55 -4.27 -1.36 -0.34
CA THR A 55 -3.19 -2.31 -0.14
C THR A 55 -2.23 -1.79 0.92
N SER A 56 -1.72 -2.67 1.81
CA SER A 56 -0.72 -2.29 2.80
C SER A 56 -1.21 -1.11 3.65
N THR A 57 -0.46 -0.01 3.69
CA THR A 57 -0.90 1.23 4.34
C THR A 57 -2.25 1.74 3.81
N GLY A 58 -2.54 1.58 2.50
CA GLY A 58 -3.86 1.87 1.92
C GLY A 58 -4.95 0.96 2.47
N GLY A 59 -4.63 -0.29 2.82
CA GLY A 59 -5.52 -1.23 3.51
C GLY A 59 -5.85 -0.77 4.93
N LEU A 60 -4.87 -0.24 5.67
CA LEU A 60 -5.11 0.38 6.98
C LEU A 60 -6.05 1.59 6.88
N VAL A 61 -5.80 2.46 5.90
CA VAL A 61 -6.68 3.61 5.61
C VAL A 61 -8.09 3.15 5.26
N THR A 62 -8.21 2.12 4.41
CA THR A 62 -9.50 1.51 4.03
C THR A 62 -10.24 0.99 5.26
N ALA A 63 -9.57 0.25 6.14
CA ALA A 63 -10.15 -0.27 7.37
C ALA A 63 -10.65 0.85 8.30
N MET A 64 -9.86 1.90 8.50
CA MET A 64 -10.27 3.05 9.31
C MET A 64 -11.44 3.82 8.68
N LEU A 65 -11.38 4.13 7.38
CA LEU A 65 -12.48 4.82 6.67
C LEU A 65 -13.79 4.03 6.70
N SER A 66 -13.75 2.73 6.85
CA SER A 66 -14.93 1.85 6.85
C SER A 66 -15.33 1.35 8.23
N SER A 67 -14.59 1.68 9.28
CA SER A 67 -14.89 1.28 10.66
C SER A 67 -15.39 2.47 11.49
N PRO A 68 -16.28 2.23 12.47
CA PRO A 68 -16.61 3.25 13.47
C PRO A 68 -15.37 3.76 14.18
N ASP A 69 -15.26 5.07 14.28
CA ASP A 69 -14.21 5.74 15.05
C ASP A 69 -14.49 5.55 16.56
N PRO A 70 -13.57 4.93 17.33
CA PRO A 70 -13.77 4.71 18.76
C PRO A 70 -14.02 6.00 19.57
N ASP A 71 -13.50 7.12 19.09
CA ASP A 71 -13.65 8.43 19.73
C ASP A 71 -14.94 9.16 19.34
N ASP A 72 -15.71 8.64 18.37
CA ASP A 72 -16.97 9.25 17.94
C ASP A 72 -18.18 8.56 18.60
N PRO A 73 -18.87 9.23 19.54
CA PRO A 73 -20.03 8.65 20.23
C PRO A 73 -21.20 8.32 19.30
N SER A 74 -21.20 8.85 18.07
CA SER A 74 -22.22 8.59 17.05
C SER A 74 -21.89 7.37 16.17
N ASN A 75 -20.82 6.63 16.48
CA ASN A 75 -20.40 5.43 15.75
C ASN A 75 -20.08 5.69 14.26
N ARG A 76 -19.63 6.89 13.93
CA ARG A 76 -19.30 7.28 12.56
C ARG A 76 -17.90 6.80 12.17
N PRO A 77 -17.64 6.60 10.88
CA PRO A 77 -16.32 6.23 10.43
C PRO A 77 -15.30 7.34 10.69
N PHE A 78 -14.02 6.96 10.77
CA PHE A 78 -12.93 7.92 10.89
C PHE A 78 -13.03 9.02 9.84
N SER A 79 -12.82 10.27 10.25
CA SER A 79 -12.63 11.35 9.28
C SER A 79 -11.27 11.24 8.60
N ALA A 80 -11.17 11.71 7.37
CA ALA A 80 -9.90 11.73 6.64
C ALA A 80 -8.82 12.57 7.35
N GLY A 81 -9.20 13.61 8.09
CA GLY A 81 -8.30 14.39 8.92
C GLY A 81 -7.69 13.59 10.08
N LYS A 82 -8.45 12.69 10.73
CA LYS A 82 -7.92 11.78 11.77
C LYS A 82 -6.93 10.77 11.19
N ILE A 83 -7.14 10.33 9.96
CA ILE A 83 -6.19 9.44 9.26
C ILE A 83 -4.86 10.13 9.02
N LEU A 84 -4.87 11.39 8.62
CA LEU A 84 -3.63 12.16 8.49
C LEU A 84 -2.91 12.29 9.84
N GLN A 85 -3.64 12.61 10.90
CA GLN A 85 -3.09 12.66 12.27
C GLN A 85 -2.51 11.31 12.73
N PHE A 86 -3.17 10.20 12.37
CA PHE A 86 -2.68 8.85 12.65
C PHE A 86 -1.26 8.62 12.10
N TYR A 87 -0.98 9.03 10.86
CA TYR A 87 0.36 8.89 10.30
C TYR A 87 1.42 9.65 11.09
N PHE A 88 1.13 10.88 11.51
CA PHE A 88 2.07 11.67 12.31
C PHE A 88 2.30 11.09 13.71
N ALA A 89 1.24 10.54 14.32
CA ALA A 89 1.32 9.98 15.66
C ALA A 89 2.00 8.61 15.69
N GLU A 90 1.62 7.71 14.75
CA GLU A 90 1.97 6.30 14.85
C GLU A 90 3.14 5.87 13.95
N SER A 91 3.42 6.57 12.84
CA SER A 91 4.55 6.18 11.99
C SER A 91 5.89 6.13 12.72
N PRO A 92 6.24 7.09 13.63
CA PRO A 92 7.48 7.00 14.41
C PRO A 92 7.52 5.82 15.38
N ASN A 93 6.36 5.37 15.85
CA ASN A 93 6.23 4.25 16.78
C ASN A 93 6.31 2.89 16.03
N ILE A 94 5.67 2.80 14.86
CA ILE A 94 5.68 1.60 14.01
C ILE A 94 7.05 1.40 13.36
N PHE A 95 7.67 2.50 12.89
CA PHE A 95 8.97 2.52 12.22
C PHE A 95 9.96 3.41 12.98
N PRO A 96 10.42 3.00 14.17
CA PRO A 96 11.34 3.80 14.97
C PRO A 96 12.65 4.04 14.22
N GLN A 97 13.00 5.32 14.07
CA GLN A 97 14.25 5.72 13.44
C GLN A 97 15.38 5.61 14.44
N LYS A 98 16.38 4.79 14.15
CA LYS A 98 17.64 4.83 14.90
C LYS A 98 18.28 6.20 14.63
N PRO A 99 18.83 6.88 15.66
CA PRO A 99 19.59 8.09 15.42
C PRO A 99 20.66 7.79 14.36
N LYS A 100 20.75 8.65 13.32
CA LYS A 100 21.76 8.53 12.26
C LYS A 100 23.13 8.48 12.91
N GLN A 101 23.60 7.28 13.21
CA GLN A 101 25.01 7.10 13.49
C GLN A 101 25.71 7.09 12.13
N PRO A 102 26.84 7.82 11.97
CA PRO A 102 27.63 7.82 10.73
C PRO A 102 28.14 6.43 10.32
N ARG A 103 27.78 5.39 11.08
CA ARG A 103 28.35 4.05 11.06
C ARG A 103 27.66 3.02 10.16
N GLN A 104 26.49 3.28 9.58
CA GLN A 104 25.81 2.20 8.83
C GLN A 104 26.48 1.94 7.47
N ILE A 105 26.95 2.98 6.78
CA ILE A 105 27.76 2.82 5.55
C ILE A 105 29.13 2.22 5.91
N ASP A 106 29.70 2.65 7.04
CA ASP A 106 30.99 2.15 7.52
C ASP A 106 30.90 0.69 8.02
N GLU A 107 29.79 0.26 8.64
CA GLU A 107 29.58 -1.14 9.04
C GLU A 107 29.38 -2.08 7.86
N MET A 108 28.64 -1.69 6.81
CA MET A 108 28.48 -2.49 5.59
C MET A 108 29.80 -2.58 4.82
N SER A 109 30.51 -1.45 4.65
CA SER A 109 31.84 -1.45 4.01
C SER A 109 32.86 -2.27 4.81
N ARG A 110 32.82 -2.21 6.13
CA ARG A 110 33.66 -3.04 7.01
C ARG A 110 33.26 -4.52 6.95
N LEU A 111 31.95 -4.82 6.85
CA LEU A 111 31.43 -6.17 6.71
C LEU A 111 31.86 -6.76 5.36
N GLU A 112 31.67 -6.01 4.27
CA GLU A 112 32.08 -6.39 2.92
C GLU A 112 33.61 -6.59 2.87
N HIS A 113 34.36 -5.71 3.49
CA HIS A 113 35.81 -5.84 3.62
C HIS A 113 36.22 -7.06 4.48
N ALA A 114 35.54 -7.30 5.61
CA ALA A 114 35.79 -8.45 6.49
C ALA A 114 35.40 -9.77 5.82
N VAL A 115 34.29 -9.83 5.10
CA VAL A 115 33.84 -11.00 4.32
C VAL A 115 34.84 -11.26 3.18
N ASN A 116 35.26 -10.24 2.46
CA ASN A 116 36.25 -10.39 1.38
C ASN A 116 37.61 -10.83 1.91
N GLN A 117 38.07 -10.29 3.04
CA GLN A 117 39.29 -10.76 3.71
C GLN A 117 39.15 -12.21 4.20
N PHE A 118 38.00 -12.58 4.75
CA PHE A 118 37.71 -13.96 5.20
C PHE A 118 37.70 -14.94 4.00
N VAL A 119 37.03 -14.60 2.91
CA VAL A 119 37.00 -15.42 1.67
C VAL A 119 38.39 -15.53 1.06
N GLN A 120 39.14 -14.44 1.01
CA GLN A 120 40.54 -14.47 0.54
C GLN A 120 41.46 -15.30 1.46
N SER A 121 41.24 -15.23 2.78
CA SER A 121 42.00 -16.02 3.74
C SER A 121 41.68 -17.52 3.68
N MET A 122 40.40 -17.88 3.38
CA MET A 122 40.00 -19.28 3.21
C MET A 122 40.62 -19.93 1.98
N GLY A 123 40.84 -19.18 0.88
CA GLY A 123 41.51 -19.67 -0.34
C GLY A 123 43.00 -19.92 -0.18
N SER A 124 43.62 -19.51 0.93
CA SER A 124 45.05 -19.59 1.18
C SER A 124 45.47 -20.28 2.49
N ILE A 125 44.54 -20.95 3.18
CA ILE A 125 44.82 -21.64 4.45
C ILE A 125 45.18 -23.10 4.15
N PRO A 126 46.46 -23.53 4.37
CA PRO A 126 46.82 -24.95 4.37
C PRO A 126 46.05 -25.67 5.52
N GLU A 127 45.65 -26.91 5.32
CA GLU A 127 44.95 -27.76 6.32
C GLU A 127 45.88 -28.25 7.44
N ASP A 128 46.99 -27.55 7.69
CA ASP A 128 47.99 -27.89 8.72
C ASP A 128 47.82 -27.10 10.03
N GLU A 129 48.62 -27.46 11.03
CA GLU A 129 48.63 -26.88 12.36
C GLU A 129 48.92 -25.36 12.35
N TYR A 130 49.65 -24.88 11.34
CA TYR A 130 50.00 -23.48 11.14
C TYR A 130 48.79 -22.62 10.71
N GLY A 131 47.87 -23.19 9.95
CA GLY A 131 46.64 -22.54 9.50
C GLY A 131 45.69 -22.26 10.68
N ARG A 132 45.66 -23.15 11.70
CA ARG A 132 44.84 -22.98 12.91
C ARG A 132 45.37 -21.87 13.85
N GLU A 133 46.69 -21.69 13.95
CA GLU A 133 47.28 -20.58 14.69
C GLU A 133 47.04 -19.24 14.02
N ARG A 134 47.08 -19.18 12.70
CA ARG A 134 46.75 -17.97 11.91
C ARG A 134 45.32 -17.51 12.11
N LEU A 135 44.38 -18.41 12.18
CA LEU A 135 42.97 -18.13 12.50
C LEU A 135 42.84 -17.55 13.94
N ARG A 136 43.57 -18.09 14.92
CA ARG A 136 43.60 -17.53 16.29
C ARG A 136 44.22 -16.14 16.36
N PHE A 137 45.19 -15.83 15.51
CA PHE A 137 45.84 -14.51 15.47
C PHE A 137 44.98 -13.45 14.75
N MET A 138 44.16 -13.87 13.74
CA MET A 138 43.24 -12.98 13.05
C MET A 138 42.00 -12.64 13.87
N PHE A 139 41.61 -13.50 14.82
CA PHE A 139 40.44 -13.31 15.66
C PHE A 139 40.79 -13.49 17.15
N PRO A 140 41.48 -12.48 17.75
CA PRO A 140 41.94 -12.58 19.14
C PRO A 140 40.81 -12.58 20.18
N ASP A 141 39.57 -12.25 19.76
CA ASP A 141 38.42 -12.24 20.64
C ASP A 141 37.22 -13.01 20.01
N CYS A 142 37.10 -14.28 20.45
CA CYS A 142 35.98 -15.14 20.00
C CYS A 142 34.59 -14.52 20.27
N ARG A 143 34.45 -13.58 21.23
CA ARG A 143 33.19 -12.89 21.51
C ARG A 143 32.83 -11.95 20.38
N SER A 144 33.79 -11.19 19.83
CA SER A 144 33.52 -10.27 18.71
C SER A 144 33.10 -11.01 17.43
N LEU A 145 33.63 -12.20 17.20
CA LEU A 145 33.23 -13.06 16.08
C LEU A 145 31.83 -13.63 16.29
N ILE A 146 31.51 -14.09 17.49
CA ILE A 146 30.17 -14.60 17.84
C ILE A 146 29.15 -13.47 17.73
N ASP A 147 29.44 -12.28 18.23
CA ASP A 147 28.56 -11.11 18.10
C ASP A 147 28.37 -10.70 16.64
N LEU A 148 29.39 -10.77 15.82
CA LEU A 148 29.32 -10.53 14.38
C LEU A 148 28.42 -11.57 13.69
N VAL A 149 28.62 -12.85 13.97
CA VAL A 149 27.81 -13.95 13.42
C VAL A 149 26.35 -13.83 13.86
N VAL A 150 26.09 -13.49 15.13
CA VAL A 150 24.71 -13.29 15.65
C VAL A 150 24.06 -12.07 14.99
N ARG A 151 24.79 -10.97 14.78
CA ARG A 151 24.27 -9.79 14.05
C ARG A 151 23.98 -10.11 12.60
N LEU A 152 24.88 -10.85 11.93
CA LEU A 152 24.65 -11.32 10.56
C LEU A 152 23.44 -12.25 10.48
N TRP A 153 23.31 -13.19 11.43
CA TRP A 153 22.17 -14.08 11.49
C TRP A 153 20.85 -13.29 11.63
N LYS A 154 20.79 -12.38 12.62
CA LYS A 154 19.62 -11.50 12.80
C LYS A 154 19.31 -10.67 11.55
N PHE A 155 20.33 -10.10 10.93
CA PHE A 155 20.18 -9.30 9.73
C PHE A 155 19.64 -10.11 8.53
N VAL A 156 20.03 -11.38 8.42
CA VAL A 156 19.63 -12.26 7.30
C VAL A 156 18.25 -12.90 7.53
N PHE A 157 17.89 -13.20 8.79
CA PHE A 157 16.72 -14.02 9.11
C PHE A 157 15.59 -13.28 9.82
N ASP A 158 15.85 -12.14 10.46
CA ASP A 158 14.83 -11.37 11.17
C ASP A 158 14.34 -10.20 10.29
N PRO A 159 13.04 -9.85 10.35
CA PRO A 159 12.52 -8.66 9.69
C PRO A 159 13.11 -7.38 10.33
N LYS A 160 13.10 -6.28 9.58
CA LYS A 160 13.63 -4.98 10.05
C LYS A 160 12.93 -4.46 11.31
N PHE A 161 11.62 -4.70 11.43
CA PHE A 161 10.77 -4.33 12.57
C PHE A 161 10.00 -5.56 13.07
N ASN A 162 9.78 -5.65 14.39
CA ASN A 162 9.09 -6.81 15.00
C ASN A 162 7.57 -6.84 14.79
N GLY A 163 6.96 -5.75 14.34
CA GLY A 163 5.52 -5.64 14.07
C GLY A 163 4.61 -5.51 15.28
N GLU A 164 5.13 -5.60 16.53
CA GLU A 164 4.32 -5.53 17.74
C GLU A 164 3.54 -4.21 17.83
N LYS A 165 4.22 -3.09 17.56
CA LYS A 165 3.56 -1.77 17.62
C LYS A 165 2.49 -1.60 16.56
N LEU A 166 2.71 -2.12 15.34
CA LEU A 166 1.66 -2.13 14.32
C LEU A 166 0.44 -2.92 14.78
N LYS A 167 0.65 -4.08 15.42
CA LYS A 167 -0.42 -4.90 15.95
C LYS A 167 -1.25 -4.17 17.02
N GLU A 168 -0.58 -3.54 18.01
CA GLU A 168 -1.24 -2.74 19.04
C GLU A 168 -2.09 -1.61 18.44
N VAL A 169 -1.52 -0.89 17.48
CA VAL A 169 -2.19 0.24 16.83
C VAL A 169 -3.39 -0.24 16.01
N VAL A 170 -3.26 -1.33 15.28
CA VAL A 170 -4.38 -1.93 14.53
C VAL A 170 -5.49 -2.36 15.48
N GLU A 171 -5.15 -3.06 16.58
CA GLU A 171 -6.11 -3.48 17.60
C GLU A 171 -6.86 -2.28 18.22
N GLU A 172 -6.16 -1.20 18.53
CA GLU A 172 -6.76 0.04 19.03
C GLU A 172 -7.76 0.68 18.04
N LYS A 173 -7.41 0.69 16.73
CA LYS A 173 -8.21 1.43 15.73
C LYS A 173 -9.39 0.63 15.18
N VAL A 174 -9.26 -0.67 14.97
CA VAL A 174 -10.32 -1.48 14.36
C VAL A 174 -11.04 -2.42 15.35
N GLY A 175 -10.43 -2.68 16.54
CA GLY A 175 -11.00 -3.58 17.56
C GLY A 175 -11.23 -5.00 17.03
N ASP A 176 -12.15 -5.73 17.62
CA ASP A 176 -12.46 -7.13 17.30
C ASP A 176 -13.39 -7.31 16.08
N ARG A 177 -13.56 -6.27 15.26
CA ARG A 177 -14.48 -6.29 14.11
C ARG A 177 -14.05 -7.28 13.04
N ARG A 178 -15.07 -7.80 12.36
CA ARG A 178 -14.90 -8.63 11.15
C ARG A 178 -15.17 -7.82 9.89
N LEU A 179 -14.80 -8.37 8.73
CA LEU A 179 -15.07 -7.74 7.43
C LEU A 179 -16.55 -7.42 7.22
N SER A 180 -17.44 -8.34 7.63
CA SER A 180 -18.90 -8.18 7.52
C SER A 180 -19.46 -7.00 8.34
N GLU A 181 -18.71 -6.48 9.29
CA GLU A 181 -19.13 -5.40 10.21
C GLU A 181 -18.63 -4.01 9.77
N THR A 182 -17.99 -3.91 8.61
CA THR A 182 -17.58 -2.61 8.06
C THR A 182 -18.77 -1.80 7.55
N LEU A 183 -18.69 -0.47 7.69
CA LEU A 183 -19.78 0.48 7.37
C LEU A 183 -19.97 0.68 5.85
N THR A 184 -18.98 0.31 5.05
CA THR A 184 -19.05 0.27 3.59
C THR A 184 -18.25 -0.94 3.07
N ASN A 185 -18.46 -1.34 1.81
CA ASN A 185 -17.75 -2.50 1.30
C ASN A 185 -16.26 -2.22 1.14
N VAL A 186 -15.45 -3.19 1.55
CA VAL A 186 -13.99 -3.13 1.44
C VAL A 186 -13.44 -4.23 0.56
N ILE A 187 -12.29 -3.93 -0.10
CA ILE A 187 -11.52 -4.87 -0.92
C ILE A 187 -10.05 -4.67 -0.58
N ILE A 188 -9.47 -5.62 0.15
CA ILE A 188 -8.10 -5.51 0.68
C ILE A 188 -7.30 -6.72 0.22
N PRO A 189 -6.35 -6.56 -0.72
CA PRO A 189 -5.50 -7.66 -1.16
C PRO A 189 -4.38 -7.97 -0.17
N SER A 190 -3.99 -9.23 -0.16
CA SER A 190 -2.79 -9.77 0.46
C SER A 190 -2.27 -10.92 -0.39
N PHE A 191 -1.14 -11.56 -0.04
CA PHE A 191 -0.60 -12.67 -0.79
C PHE A 191 -0.25 -13.84 0.13
N ASP A 192 -0.79 -15.03 -0.15
CA ASP A 192 -0.46 -16.24 0.60
C ASP A 192 0.80 -16.89 0.03
N ILE A 193 1.89 -16.87 0.82
CA ILE A 193 3.19 -17.39 0.39
C ILE A 193 3.25 -18.92 0.34
N LYS A 194 2.38 -19.61 1.06
CA LYS A 194 2.32 -21.07 1.04
C LYS A 194 1.62 -21.57 -0.21
N LEU A 195 0.58 -20.87 -0.64
CA LEU A 195 -0.22 -21.21 -1.81
C LEU A 195 0.26 -20.50 -3.09
N LEU A 196 1.16 -19.51 -2.96
CA LEU A 196 1.66 -18.66 -4.03
C LEU A 196 0.52 -18.00 -4.83
N GLN A 197 -0.47 -17.45 -4.10
CA GLN A 197 -1.64 -16.82 -4.73
C GLN A 197 -2.07 -15.55 -4.01
N THR A 198 -2.67 -14.64 -4.77
CA THR A 198 -3.31 -13.45 -4.22
C THR A 198 -4.58 -13.86 -3.45
N VAL A 199 -4.69 -13.39 -2.22
CA VAL A 199 -5.89 -13.47 -1.39
C VAL A 199 -6.54 -12.09 -1.37
N VAL A 200 -7.82 -12.03 -1.67
CA VAL A 200 -8.60 -10.79 -1.63
C VAL A 200 -9.57 -10.90 -0.47
N PHE A 201 -9.32 -10.15 0.58
CA PHE A 201 -10.27 -9.96 1.68
C PHE A 201 -11.32 -8.95 1.23
N SER A 202 -12.58 -9.38 1.23
CA SER A 202 -13.68 -8.56 0.70
C SER A 202 -14.96 -8.83 1.46
N THR A 203 -15.69 -7.77 1.78
CA THR A 203 -17.06 -7.85 2.33
C THR A 203 -17.99 -8.65 1.44
N LEU A 204 -17.80 -8.63 0.12
CA LEU A 204 -18.57 -9.42 -0.84
C LEU A 204 -18.39 -10.92 -0.64
N LYS A 205 -17.16 -11.36 -0.32
CA LYS A 205 -16.85 -12.77 -0.03
C LYS A 205 -17.31 -13.15 1.37
N ALA A 206 -17.07 -12.29 2.35
CA ALA A 206 -17.48 -12.48 3.74
C ALA A 206 -19.00 -12.70 3.87
N ALA A 207 -19.80 -12.00 3.06
CA ALA A 207 -21.25 -12.16 3.03
C ALA A 207 -21.71 -13.55 2.51
N ARG A 208 -20.84 -14.33 1.85
CA ARG A 208 -21.18 -15.62 1.23
C ARG A 208 -20.59 -16.84 1.94
N ASP A 209 -19.46 -16.67 2.62
CA ASP A 209 -18.77 -17.77 3.30
C ASP A 209 -18.11 -17.28 4.59
N ASP A 210 -18.48 -17.90 5.71
CA ASP A 210 -17.93 -17.60 7.04
C ASP A 210 -16.40 -17.74 7.10
N LEU A 211 -15.80 -18.58 6.24
CA LEU A 211 -14.34 -18.73 6.12
C LEU A 211 -13.66 -17.57 5.36
N GLU A 212 -14.43 -16.69 4.77
CA GLU A 212 -13.97 -15.44 4.14
C GLU A 212 -14.23 -14.21 5.03
N ASP A 213 -15.03 -14.35 6.10
CA ASP A 213 -15.28 -13.28 7.07
C ASP A 213 -14.15 -13.18 8.10
N ALA A 214 -13.01 -12.65 7.64
CA ALA A 214 -11.81 -12.52 8.46
C ALA A 214 -11.94 -11.41 9.52
N PRO A 215 -11.31 -11.56 10.71
CA PRO A 215 -11.12 -10.44 11.62
C PRO A 215 -10.39 -9.29 10.92
N LEU A 216 -10.88 -8.07 11.07
CA LEU A 216 -10.34 -6.91 10.36
C LEU A 216 -8.90 -6.61 10.80
N GLN A 217 -8.53 -6.93 12.05
CA GLN A 217 -7.15 -6.88 12.53
C GLN A 217 -6.22 -7.79 11.70
N ASP A 218 -6.63 -9.06 11.49
CA ASP A 218 -5.83 -10.01 10.72
C ASP A 218 -5.72 -9.60 9.25
N VAL A 219 -6.76 -8.97 8.69
CA VAL A 219 -6.73 -8.40 7.34
C VAL A 219 -5.74 -7.25 7.25
N CYS A 220 -5.76 -6.31 8.20
CA CYS A 220 -4.83 -5.18 8.27
C CYS A 220 -3.38 -5.64 8.41
N LEU A 221 -3.12 -6.59 9.31
CA LEU A 221 -1.79 -7.15 9.51
C LEU A 221 -1.30 -7.94 8.28
N SER A 222 -2.20 -8.70 7.64
CA SER A 222 -1.89 -9.46 6.42
C SER A 222 -1.48 -8.56 5.27
N THR A 223 -2.28 -7.54 4.98
CA THR A 223 -2.01 -6.63 3.86
C THR A 223 -0.76 -5.77 4.09
N SER A 224 -0.37 -5.56 5.36
CA SER A 224 0.78 -4.73 5.76
C SER A 224 2.04 -5.52 6.08
N ALA A 225 2.03 -6.85 5.98
CA ALA A 225 3.18 -7.73 6.28
C ALA A 225 4.25 -7.65 5.18
N ALA A 226 4.84 -6.46 4.99
CA ALA A 226 5.79 -6.18 3.92
C ALA A 226 7.08 -7.01 4.09
N PRO A 227 7.45 -7.85 3.08
CA PRO A 227 8.67 -8.65 3.13
C PRO A 227 9.89 -7.78 3.45
N TYR A 228 10.79 -8.28 4.28
CA TYR A 228 11.94 -7.57 4.84
C TYR A 228 11.58 -6.57 5.95
N TYR A 229 10.51 -5.79 5.85
CA TYR A 229 10.18 -4.76 6.83
C TYR A 229 9.46 -5.32 8.05
N LEU A 230 8.49 -6.19 7.87
CA LEU A 230 7.61 -6.71 8.91
C LEU A 230 7.50 -8.24 8.86
N PRO A 231 7.19 -8.90 9.97
CA PRO A 231 6.95 -10.34 10.00
C PRO A 231 5.77 -10.72 9.10
N LEU A 232 5.83 -11.93 8.51
CA LEU A 232 4.65 -12.51 7.88
C LEU A 232 3.54 -12.72 8.92
N HIS A 233 2.27 -12.61 8.51
CA HIS A 233 1.13 -12.79 9.39
C HIS A 233 0.46 -14.15 9.16
N LYS A 234 0.24 -14.89 10.27
CA LYS A 234 -0.44 -16.18 10.25
C LYS A 234 -1.67 -16.15 11.13
N PHE A 235 -2.78 -16.62 10.60
CA PHE A 235 -4.02 -16.77 11.35
C PHE A 235 -4.88 -17.89 10.77
N GLU A 236 -5.92 -18.26 11.51
CA GLU A 236 -6.87 -19.31 11.13
C GLU A 236 -8.30 -18.82 11.35
N ILE A 237 -9.17 -19.08 10.37
CA ILE A 237 -10.62 -18.89 10.52
C ILE A 237 -11.26 -20.26 10.68
N ASN A 238 -12.07 -20.40 11.71
CA ASN A 238 -12.80 -21.61 12.02
C ASN A 238 -14.31 -21.39 11.84
N SER A 239 -14.98 -22.32 11.15
CA SER A 239 -16.42 -22.42 11.04
C SER A 239 -16.86 -23.86 11.39
N VAL A 240 -18.15 -24.13 11.41
CA VAL A 240 -18.66 -25.46 11.74
C VAL A 240 -18.10 -26.52 10.77
N ASN A 241 -17.24 -27.42 11.29
CA ASN A 241 -16.57 -28.52 10.55
C ASN A 241 -15.62 -28.07 9.41
N ARG A 242 -15.23 -26.80 9.34
CA ARG A 242 -14.27 -26.30 8.35
C ARG A 242 -13.30 -25.33 9.01
N SER A 243 -12.04 -25.34 8.56
CA SER A 243 -11.08 -24.30 8.91
C SER A 243 -10.27 -23.89 7.71
N ARG A 244 -9.74 -22.66 7.73
CA ARG A 244 -8.86 -22.12 6.70
C ARG A 244 -7.68 -21.42 7.35
N ASN A 245 -6.48 -21.86 6.98
CA ASN A 245 -5.22 -21.27 7.43
C ASN A 245 -4.70 -20.28 6.42
N PHE A 246 -4.19 -19.15 6.90
CA PHE A 246 -3.61 -18.07 6.12
C PHE A 246 -2.15 -17.87 6.49
N ASN A 247 -1.26 -17.70 5.48
CA ASN A 247 0.17 -17.45 5.65
C ASN A 247 0.53 -16.21 4.80
N MET A 248 0.26 -15.04 5.33
CA MET A 248 0.12 -13.83 4.57
C MET A 248 1.36 -12.95 4.57
N VAL A 249 1.62 -12.36 3.43
CA VAL A 249 2.53 -11.23 3.24
C VAL A 249 1.77 -10.09 2.57
N ASP A 250 2.38 -8.90 2.57
CA ASP A 250 1.81 -7.66 2.03
C ASP A 250 1.20 -7.84 0.63
N GLY A 251 0.04 -7.27 0.46
CA GLY A 251 -0.68 -7.27 -0.82
C GLY A 251 0.07 -6.56 -1.95
N GLY A 252 1.02 -5.69 -1.62
CA GLY A 252 1.87 -5.00 -2.59
C GLY A 252 2.71 -5.94 -3.45
N VAL A 253 2.95 -7.18 -2.99
CA VAL A 253 3.62 -8.22 -3.79
C VAL A 253 2.84 -8.57 -5.07
N ALA A 254 1.52 -8.39 -5.08
CA ALA A 254 0.65 -8.77 -6.21
C ALA A 254 -0.21 -7.62 -6.75
N ALA A 255 -0.63 -6.70 -5.89
CA ALA A 255 -1.59 -5.63 -6.24
C ALA A 255 -1.35 -4.39 -5.37
N ASN A 256 -0.16 -3.75 -5.50
CA ASN A 256 0.15 -2.53 -4.74
C ASN A 256 -0.82 -1.40 -5.09
N ASN A 257 -1.17 -1.24 -6.38
CA ASN A 257 -2.34 -0.47 -6.82
C ASN A 257 -3.54 -1.41 -6.95
N PRO A 258 -4.50 -1.42 -6.00
CA PRO A 258 -5.60 -2.37 -6.00
C PRO A 258 -6.75 -2.02 -6.95
N THR A 259 -6.66 -0.94 -7.75
CA THR A 259 -7.76 -0.44 -8.56
C THR A 259 -8.31 -1.46 -9.54
N LEU A 260 -7.43 -2.15 -10.29
CA LEU A 260 -7.86 -3.16 -11.27
C LEU A 260 -8.51 -4.36 -10.59
N LEU A 261 -7.96 -4.75 -9.45
CA LEU A 261 -8.51 -5.84 -8.63
C LEU A 261 -9.90 -5.48 -8.10
N ALA A 262 -10.07 -4.26 -7.60
CA ALA A 262 -11.37 -3.76 -7.12
C ALA A 262 -12.42 -3.77 -8.23
N LEU A 263 -12.10 -3.25 -9.42
CA LEU A 263 -12.98 -3.31 -10.59
C LEU A 263 -13.37 -4.75 -10.95
N SER A 264 -12.39 -5.68 -10.91
CA SER A 264 -12.60 -7.09 -11.23
C SER A 264 -13.52 -7.78 -10.22
N GLU A 265 -13.31 -7.56 -8.90
CA GLU A 265 -14.16 -8.15 -7.85
C GLU A 265 -15.60 -7.61 -7.93
N VAL A 266 -15.78 -6.31 -8.18
CA VAL A 266 -17.11 -5.70 -8.32
C VAL A 266 -17.81 -6.20 -9.60
N ALA A 267 -17.11 -6.27 -10.73
CA ALA A 267 -17.67 -6.80 -11.98
C ALA A 267 -18.07 -8.27 -11.84
N LYS A 268 -17.29 -9.08 -11.12
CA LYS A 268 -17.59 -10.47 -10.79
C LYS A 268 -18.87 -10.57 -9.95
N GLU A 269 -19.02 -9.72 -8.93
CA GLU A 269 -20.24 -9.69 -8.11
C GLU A 269 -21.49 -9.40 -8.93
N MET A 270 -21.43 -8.37 -9.78
CA MET A 270 -22.53 -8.04 -10.70
C MET A 270 -22.90 -9.20 -11.64
N SER A 271 -21.96 -10.13 -11.89
CA SER A 271 -22.19 -11.30 -12.76
C SER A 271 -22.88 -12.44 -12.02
N LEU A 272 -22.72 -12.54 -10.69
CA LEU A 272 -23.35 -13.60 -9.88
C LEU A 272 -24.89 -13.46 -9.83
N ASP A 273 -25.41 -12.25 -10.05
CA ASP A 273 -26.86 -12.01 -10.18
C ASP A 273 -27.48 -12.61 -11.46
N GLY A 274 -26.71 -13.37 -12.24
CA GLY A 274 -27.19 -14.27 -13.30
C GLY A 274 -27.59 -13.62 -14.62
N LYS A 275 -27.24 -12.35 -14.86
CA LYS A 275 -27.74 -11.59 -16.02
C LYS A 275 -26.72 -11.24 -17.11
N ALA A 276 -25.41 -11.38 -16.82
CA ALA A 276 -24.36 -11.03 -17.80
C ALA A 276 -23.04 -11.79 -17.50
N GLN A 277 -22.19 -11.95 -18.54
CA GLN A 277 -20.84 -12.46 -18.35
C GLN A 277 -19.96 -11.41 -17.63
N CYS A 278 -18.94 -11.84 -16.90
CA CYS A 278 -18.04 -10.95 -16.13
C CYS A 278 -17.46 -9.81 -16.99
N LEU A 279 -17.11 -10.09 -18.25
CA LEU A 279 -16.59 -9.09 -19.19
C LEU A 279 -17.61 -8.02 -19.58
N ASP A 280 -18.90 -8.36 -19.67
CA ASP A 280 -19.96 -7.40 -19.97
C ASP A 280 -20.19 -6.41 -18.81
N ASN A 281 -19.78 -6.78 -17.60
CA ASN A 281 -19.89 -5.94 -16.41
C ASN A 281 -18.66 -5.04 -16.17
N MET A 282 -17.55 -5.26 -16.89
CA MET A 282 -16.38 -4.37 -16.93
C MET A 282 -16.61 -3.12 -17.80
N ASP A 283 -17.86 -2.69 -17.95
CA ASP A 283 -18.24 -1.47 -18.68
C ASP A 283 -17.86 -0.21 -17.90
N CYS A 284 -16.88 0.54 -18.40
CA CYS A 284 -16.39 1.78 -17.83
C CYS A 284 -17.48 2.82 -17.55
N SER A 285 -18.60 2.75 -18.28
CA SER A 285 -19.73 3.66 -18.07
C SER A 285 -20.44 3.47 -16.74
N LYS A 286 -20.24 2.32 -16.09
CA LYS A 286 -20.90 1.95 -14.82
C LYS A 286 -20.10 2.36 -13.59
N PHE A 287 -18.84 2.75 -13.75
CA PHE A 287 -17.95 3.04 -12.63
C PHE A 287 -17.62 4.52 -12.51
N LEU A 288 -17.38 4.97 -11.29
CA LEU A 288 -16.75 6.25 -10.97
C LEU A 288 -15.62 5.95 -9.97
N VAL A 289 -14.38 6.12 -10.42
CA VAL A 289 -13.20 5.64 -9.70
C VAL A 289 -12.27 6.79 -9.34
N LEU A 290 -11.90 6.87 -8.05
CA LEU A 290 -10.77 7.66 -7.58
C LEU A 290 -9.65 6.71 -7.16
N SER A 291 -8.48 6.84 -7.77
CA SER A 291 -7.28 6.06 -7.48
C SER A 291 -6.17 6.97 -6.98
N LEU A 292 -5.69 6.72 -5.76
CA LEU A 292 -4.71 7.54 -5.07
C LEU A 292 -3.41 6.78 -4.87
N GLY A 293 -2.33 7.31 -5.44
CA GLY A 293 -0.99 6.76 -5.31
C GLY A 293 -0.22 7.31 -4.11
N THR A 294 0.81 6.60 -3.72
CA THR A 294 1.73 6.95 -2.63
C THR A 294 3.08 7.49 -3.14
N GLY A 295 3.19 7.73 -4.44
CA GLY A 295 4.40 8.27 -5.08
C GLY A 295 5.41 7.20 -5.50
N SER A 296 6.22 7.57 -6.50
CA SER A 296 7.36 6.79 -7.00
C SER A 296 8.52 7.71 -7.39
N SER A 297 9.70 7.15 -7.64
CA SER A 297 10.92 7.88 -8.05
C SER A 297 11.33 7.61 -9.48
N LYS A 298 10.38 7.30 -10.38
CA LYS A 298 10.69 6.91 -11.77
C LYS A 298 11.54 7.93 -12.53
N ARG A 299 11.44 9.22 -12.18
CA ARG A 299 12.22 10.29 -12.83
C ARG A 299 13.62 10.49 -12.24
N ASN A 300 13.90 9.98 -11.05
CA ASN A 300 15.10 10.32 -10.28
C ASN A 300 16.15 9.21 -10.28
N ASN A 301 16.09 8.25 -11.21
CA ASN A 301 17.09 7.19 -11.42
C ASN A 301 17.58 6.53 -10.11
N LYS A 302 16.64 6.08 -9.27
CA LYS A 302 16.92 5.50 -7.94
C LYS A 302 18.00 4.38 -7.95
N LEU A 303 18.11 3.65 -9.05
CA LEU A 303 19.07 2.57 -9.20
C LEU A 303 20.15 2.98 -10.20
N GLU A 304 21.32 3.43 -9.71
CA GLU A 304 22.47 3.64 -10.55
C GLU A 304 23.10 2.31 -10.96
N ILE A 305 23.18 2.08 -12.26
CA ILE A 305 23.84 0.93 -12.83
C ILE A 305 25.30 1.27 -13.09
N VAL A 306 26.16 1.06 -12.08
CA VAL A 306 27.60 1.31 -12.18
C VAL A 306 28.28 0.25 -13.05
N ASN A 307 27.78 -0.97 -13.05
CA ASN A 307 28.22 -2.07 -13.93
C ASN A 307 27.08 -3.07 -14.16
N GLU A 308 27.20 -3.90 -15.18
CA GLU A 308 26.21 -4.88 -15.61
C GLU A 308 26.15 -6.14 -14.70
N ASN A 309 27.16 -6.34 -13.86
CA ASN A 309 27.32 -7.55 -13.06
C ASN A 309 26.57 -7.42 -11.72
N TRP A 310 25.25 -7.68 -11.75
CA TRP A 310 24.40 -7.70 -10.56
C TRP A 310 24.25 -9.13 -10.04
N GLY A 311 25.07 -9.49 -9.03
CA GLY A 311 24.92 -10.75 -8.30
C GLY A 311 23.75 -10.71 -7.29
N PRO A 312 23.40 -11.86 -6.67
CA PRO A 312 22.29 -11.98 -5.72
C PRO A 312 22.31 -10.95 -4.60
N LEU A 313 23.48 -10.65 -4.05
CA LEU A 313 23.62 -9.68 -2.96
C LEU A 313 23.20 -8.28 -3.41
N ARG A 314 23.56 -7.85 -4.61
CA ARG A 314 23.22 -6.52 -5.10
C ARG A 314 21.71 -6.38 -5.41
N TRP A 315 21.06 -7.46 -5.80
CA TRP A 315 19.60 -7.49 -5.95
C TRP A 315 18.85 -7.43 -4.62
N LEU A 316 19.45 -7.99 -3.56
CA LEU A 316 18.82 -8.09 -2.23
C LEU A 316 19.21 -6.94 -1.29
N TRP A 317 20.33 -6.23 -1.55
CA TRP A 317 20.83 -5.14 -0.72
C TRP A 317 21.28 -3.95 -1.56
N GLY A 318 20.51 -2.88 -1.48
CA GLY A 318 20.83 -1.56 -1.99
C GLY A 318 20.88 -0.53 -0.87
N ASP A 319 21.43 0.63 -1.15
CA ASP A 319 21.62 1.72 -0.18
C ASP A 319 20.29 2.20 0.45
N ASN A 320 19.18 2.07 -0.30
CA ASN A 320 17.86 2.57 0.10
C ASN A 320 16.78 1.47 0.16
N GLY A 321 17.13 0.20 0.32
CA GLY A 321 16.17 -0.91 0.42
C GLY A 321 16.57 -2.16 -0.36
N ILE A 322 15.60 -2.92 -0.81
CA ILE A 322 15.79 -4.13 -1.60
C ILE A 322 15.49 -3.83 -3.07
N PRO A 323 16.51 -3.67 -3.95
CA PRO A 323 16.32 -3.34 -5.36
C PRO A 323 15.37 -4.29 -6.09
N PHE A 324 15.43 -5.59 -5.80
CA PHE A 324 14.54 -6.58 -6.39
C PHE A 324 13.06 -6.29 -6.07
N LEU A 325 12.75 -5.96 -4.82
CA LEU A 325 11.40 -5.66 -4.38
C LEU A 325 10.89 -4.35 -5.01
N ASP A 326 11.75 -3.33 -5.03
CA ASP A 326 11.44 -2.05 -5.67
C ASP A 326 11.13 -2.20 -7.16
N VAL A 327 11.94 -2.97 -7.88
CA VAL A 327 11.73 -3.24 -9.33
C VAL A 327 10.41 -3.98 -9.53
N LEU A 328 10.15 -5.04 -8.75
CA LEU A 328 8.95 -5.86 -8.89
C LEU A 328 7.67 -5.03 -8.62
N MET A 329 7.62 -4.28 -7.51
CA MET A 329 6.46 -3.48 -7.15
C MET A 329 6.20 -2.36 -8.17
N ASN A 330 7.25 -1.66 -8.62
CA ASN A 330 7.09 -0.63 -9.65
C ASN A 330 6.65 -1.20 -11.00
N ALA A 331 7.09 -2.42 -11.37
CA ALA A 331 6.67 -3.08 -12.60
C ALA A 331 5.18 -3.47 -12.54
N ILE A 332 4.72 -4.03 -11.41
CA ILE A 332 3.30 -4.38 -11.21
C ILE A 332 2.43 -3.13 -11.28
N ASP A 333 2.79 -2.05 -10.58
CA ASP A 333 2.04 -0.79 -10.60
C ASP A 333 1.98 -0.18 -12.00
N ALA A 334 3.10 -0.21 -12.73
CA ALA A 334 3.14 0.32 -14.09
C ALA A 334 2.20 -0.46 -15.02
N MET A 335 2.10 -1.79 -14.86
CA MET A 335 1.16 -2.60 -15.65
C MET A 335 -0.30 -2.26 -15.33
N VAL A 336 -0.65 -2.09 -14.05
CA VAL A 336 -2.01 -1.68 -13.65
C VAL A 336 -2.35 -0.31 -14.24
N ASP A 337 -1.47 0.67 -14.13
CA ASP A 337 -1.68 2.01 -14.69
C ASP A 337 -1.84 1.99 -16.22
N ILE A 338 -1.07 1.12 -16.93
CA ILE A 338 -1.20 0.91 -18.39
C ILE A 338 -2.60 0.33 -18.71
N TYR A 339 -3.00 -0.76 -18.04
CA TYR A 339 -4.29 -1.39 -18.29
C TYR A 339 -5.46 -0.45 -18.03
N LEU A 340 -5.47 0.26 -16.91
CA LEU A 340 -6.53 1.20 -16.56
C LEU A 340 -6.58 2.38 -17.52
N SER A 341 -5.42 2.93 -17.92
CA SER A 341 -5.36 4.01 -18.90
C SER A 341 -5.89 3.56 -20.26
N ALA A 342 -5.54 2.36 -20.72
CA ALA A 342 -6.03 1.81 -21.98
C ALA A 342 -7.54 1.51 -21.90
N PHE A 343 -8.00 0.98 -20.77
CA PHE A 343 -9.40 0.58 -20.56
C PHE A 343 -10.34 1.79 -20.55
N PHE A 344 -10.11 2.79 -19.71
CA PHE A 344 -10.98 3.97 -19.61
C PHE A 344 -10.88 4.89 -20.84
N ARG A 345 -9.69 5.05 -21.44
CA ARG A 345 -9.51 5.86 -22.67
C ARG A 345 -10.06 5.17 -23.89
N GLY A 346 -9.81 3.87 -24.03
CA GLY A 346 -10.36 3.09 -25.17
C GLY A 346 -11.88 3.08 -25.22
N ALA A 347 -12.52 3.18 -24.06
CA ALA A 347 -13.96 3.25 -23.94
C ALA A 347 -14.53 4.68 -23.96
N SER A 348 -13.70 5.73 -24.05
CA SER A 348 -14.09 7.16 -24.00
C SER A 348 -14.81 7.57 -22.71
N PHE A 349 -14.37 6.98 -21.58
CA PHE A 349 -14.87 7.29 -20.22
C PHE A 349 -13.77 7.81 -19.28
N GLU A 350 -12.86 8.61 -19.81
CA GLU A 350 -11.75 9.20 -19.03
C GLU A 350 -12.24 10.00 -17.82
N ASP A 351 -13.38 10.65 -17.94
CA ASP A 351 -14.03 11.42 -16.85
C ASP A 351 -14.51 10.54 -15.67
N ASN A 352 -14.54 9.21 -15.85
CA ASN A 352 -14.95 8.27 -14.81
C ASN A 352 -13.79 7.69 -14.02
N TYR A 353 -12.54 7.97 -14.39
CA TYR A 353 -11.34 7.52 -13.70
C TYR A 353 -10.42 8.69 -13.42
N LEU A 354 -10.22 8.99 -12.15
CA LEU A 354 -9.25 9.99 -11.69
C LEU A 354 -8.12 9.29 -10.95
N ARG A 355 -6.92 9.28 -11.52
CA ARG A 355 -5.69 8.83 -10.88
C ARG A 355 -4.88 10.05 -10.43
N ILE A 356 -4.52 10.11 -9.14
CA ILE A 356 -3.60 11.13 -8.63
C ILE A 356 -2.36 10.42 -8.10
N GLN A 357 -1.22 10.66 -8.75
CA GLN A 357 0.06 10.02 -8.46
C GLN A 357 1.21 10.98 -8.77
N THR A 358 2.37 10.78 -8.15
CA THR A 358 3.63 11.45 -8.50
C THR A 358 4.71 10.42 -8.83
N ASP A 359 5.57 10.75 -9.78
CA ASP A 359 6.72 9.93 -10.21
C ASP A 359 8.07 10.60 -9.87
N SER A 360 8.06 11.61 -8.99
CA SER A 360 9.20 12.51 -8.75
C SER A 360 9.65 12.59 -7.28
N LEU A 361 9.37 11.55 -6.47
CA LEU A 361 9.88 11.49 -5.09
C LEU A 361 11.40 11.38 -5.10
N ASN A 362 12.06 12.08 -4.17
CA ASN A 362 13.50 11.98 -3.95
C ASN A 362 13.86 10.78 -3.05
N ASP A 363 15.15 10.53 -2.84
CA ASP A 363 15.64 9.37 -2.10
C ASP A 363 15.21 9.34 -0.63
N SER A 364 15.02 10.51 0.00
CA SER A 364 14.54 10.58 1.38
C SER A 364 13.04 10.33 1.50
N GLU A 365 12.26 10.69 0.48
CA GLU A 365 10.80 10.59 0.42
C GLU A 365 10.32 9.21 -0.01
N ILE A 366 11.12 8.50 -0.83
CA ILE A 366 10.73 7.19 -1.37
C ILE A 366 10.73 6.07 -0.32
N GLY A 367 11.46 6.23 0.79
CA GLY A 367 11.55 5.23 1.86
C GLY A 367 10.20 4.97 2.50
N MET A 368 9.71 3.71 2.44
CA MET A 368 8.41 3.31 3.00
C MET A 368 8.36 3.38 4.53
N ASP A 369 9.49 3.42 5.19
CA ASP A 369 9.65 3.41 6.63
C ASP A 369 10.38 4.64 7.20
N ASN A 370 10.64 5.67 6.38
CA ASN A 370 11.25 6.91 6.85
C ASN A 370 10.23 7.77 7.61
N SER A 371 10.10 7.52 8.90
CA SER A 371 9.14 8.18 9.81
C SER A 371 9.70 9.43 10.50
N ASN A 372 10.83 9.99 10.02
CA ASN A 372 11.31 11.27 10.53
C ASN A 372 10.28 12.38 10.31
N LEU A 373 10.06 13.22 11.30
CA LEU A 373 9.04 14.28 11.25
C LEU A 373 9.18 15.19 10.03
N GLU A 374 10.42 15.55 9.66
CA GLU A 374 10.71 16.33 8.46
C GLU A 374 10.20 15.62 7.19
N ASN A 375 10.44 14.31 7.08
CA ASN A 375 9.95 13.53 5.94
C ASN A 375 8.43 13.44 5.92
N LEU A 376 7.79 13.23 7.08
CA LEU A 376 6.31 13.18 7.17
C LEU A 376 5.69 14.52 6.73
N GLN A 377 6.28 15.66 7.13
CA GLN A 377 5.86 16.99 6.69
C GLN A 377 6.07 17.20 5.18
N ASN A 378 7.20 16.72 4.64
CA ASN A 378 7.47 16.79 3.21
C ASN A 378 6.45 15.97 2.41
N LEU A 379 6.08 14.77 2.88
CA LEU A 379 5.05 13.94 2.23
C LEU A 379 3.66 14.62 2.26
N GLU A 380 3.30 15.29 3.36
CA GLU A 380 2.09 16.10 3.44
C GLU A 380 2.12 17.28 2.44
N ASN A 381 3.26 17.99 2.36
CA ASN A 381 3.46 19.08 1.39
C ASN A 381 3.33 18.56 -0.04
N ILE A 382 3.90 17.39 -0.36
CA ILE A 382 3.74 16.77 -1.68
C ILE A 382 2.26 16.47 -1.97
N GLY A 383 1.50 15.98 -0.99
CA GLY A 383 0.05 15.77 -1.12
C GLY A 383 -0.68 17.08 -1.46
N ASN A 384 -0.35 18.17 -0.77
CA ASN A 384 -0.92 19.50 -1.03
C ASN A 384 -0.50 20.06 -2.41
N GLU A 385 0.77 19.92 -2.78
CA GLU A 385 1.27 20.35 -4.09
C GLU A 385 0.64 19.56 -5.24
N LEU A 386 0.38 18.26 -5.05
CA LEU A 386 -0.29 17.43 -6.04
C LEU A 386 -1.69 17.95 -6.38
N LEU A 387 -2.40 18.56 -5.43
CA LEU A 387 -3.69 19.20 -5.70
C LEU A 387 -3.56 20.33 -6.72
N GLU A 388 -2.46 21.06 -6.72
CA GLU A 388 -2.23 22.18 -7.65
C GLU A 388 -1.64 21.75 -8.99
N LYS A 389 -1.09 20.52 -9.08
CA LYS A 389 -0.56 19.98 -10.33
C LYS A 389 -1.68 19.66 -11.32
N PRO A 390 -1.40 19.70 -12.64
CA PRO A 390 -2.38 19.33 -13.65
C PRO A 390 -2.76 17.84 -13.53
N VAL A 391 -4.03 17.54 -13.84
CA VAL A 391 -4.47 16.14 -13.98
C VAL A 391 -3.58 15.45 -15.02
N SER A 392 -3.04 14.31 -14.65
CA SER A 392 -2.08 13.57 -15.45
C SER A 392 -2.53 12.12 -15.65
N ALA A 393 -2.09 11.52 -16.74
CA ALA A 393 -2.30 10.09 -16.98
C ALA A 393 -1.02 9.45 -17.50
N MET A 394 -0.94 8.12 -17.37
CA MET A 394 0.14 7.32 -17.92
C MET A 394 0.25 7.51 -19.44
N ASN A 395 1.40 7.90 -19.91
CA ASN A 395 1.72 7.88 -21.33
C ASN A 395 2.22 6.48 -21.70
N LEU A 396 1.50 5.79 -22.58
CA LEU A 396 1.77 4.39 -22.92
C LEU A 396 3.09 4.18 -23.68
N GLU A 397 3.66 5.23 -24.29
CA GLU A 397 4.95 5.15 -25.00
C GLU A 397 6.15 5.27 -24.05
N THR A 398 6.02 6.10 -23.01
CA THR A 398 7.15 6.45 -22.14
C THR A 398 7.07 5.84 -20.75
N GLY A 399 5.90 5.33 -20.34
CA GLY A 399 5.64 4.84 -18.99
C GLY A 399 5.67 5.92 -17.91
N LEU A 400 5.67 7.20 -18.29
CA LEU A 400 5.71 8.35 -17.36
C LEU A 400 4.36 9.07 -17.32
N LEU A 401 4.09 9.72 -16.18
CA LEU A 401 2.92 10.57 -16.05
C LEU A 401 3.07 11.83 -16.93
N LYS A 402 2.06 12.10 -17.76
CA LYS A 402 1.98 13.31 -18.57
C LYS A 402 0.67 14.06 -18.30
N PRO A 403 0.72 15.41 -18.20
CA PRO A 403 -0.48 16.22 -18.06
C PRO A 403 -1.47 16.02 -19.21
N ILE A 404 -2.74 15.91 -18.88
CA ILE A 404 -3.84 15.87 -19.87
C ILE A 404 -4.19 17.30 -20.24
N ARG A 405 -4.05 17.63 -21.54
CA ARG A 405 -4.33 18.98 -22.04
C ARG A 405 -5.79 19.38 -21.79
N GLY A 406 -6.01 20.50 -21.09
CA GLY A 406 -7.34 21.03 -20.82
C GLY A 406 -8.08 20.39 -19.63
N ALA A 407 -7.52 19.38 -18.94
CA ALA A 407 -8.18 18.71 -17.81
C ALA A 407 -8.15 19.52 -16.49
N GLY A 408 -7.40 20.64 -16.44
CA GLY A 408 -7.28 21.47 -15.22
C GLY A 408 -6.34 20.86 -14.18
N THR A 409 -6.46 21.33 -12.94
CA THR A 409 -5.68 20.83 -11.79
C THR A 409 -6.36 19.66 -11.12
N ASN A 410 -5.60 18.86 -10.36
CA ASN A 410 -6.17 17.78 -9.52
C ASN A 410 -7.18 18.35 -8.51
N ARG A 411 -6.94 19.54 -7.96
CA ARG A 411 -7.90 20.26 -7.10
C ARG A 411 -9.25 20.45 -7.79
N ALA A 412 -9.26 20.98 -9.01
CA ALA A 412 -10.49 21.17 -9.78
C ALA A 412 -11.19 19.83 -10.10
N ALA A 413 -10.41 18.80 -10.41
CA ALA A 413 -10.92 17.46 -10.67
C ALA A 413 -11.56 16.83 -9.41
N ILE A 414 -10.94 16.97 -8.23
CA ILE A 414 -11.51 16.50 -6.95
C ILE A 414 -12.81 17.26 -6.62
N ILE A 415 -12.87 18.58 -6.84
CA ILE A 415 -14.12 19.36 -6.64
C ILE A 415 -15.23 18.86 -7.59
N LYS A 416 -14.90 18.59 -8.87
CA LYS A 416 -15.85 18.00 -9.84
C LYS A 416 -16.30 16.61 -9.37
N LEU A 417 -15.37 15.78 -8.89
CA LEU A 417 -15.66 14.45 -8.35
C LEU A 417 -16.56 14.53 -7.13
N ALA A 418 -16.28 15.41 -6.15
CA ALA A 418 -17.09 15.59 -4.95
C ALA A 418 -18.56 15.90 -5.30
N LYS A 419 -18.81 16.76 -6.28
CA LYS A 419 -20.17 17.06 -6.76
C LYS A 419 -20.86 15.81 -7.33
N ARG A 420 -20.18 15.05 -8.18
CA ARG A 420 -20.72 13.80 -8.74
C ARG A 420 -21.01 12.76 -7.66
N LEU A 421 -20.12 12.62 -6.67
CA LEU A 421 -20.34 11.72 -5.54
C LEU A 421 -21.54 12.16 -4.68
N SER A 422 -21.69 13.44 -4.40
CA SER A 422 -22.85 13.99 -3.68
C SER A 422 -24.16 13.74 -4.44
N GLU A 423 -24.19 13.99 -5.76
CA GLU A 423 -25.35 13.71 -6.61
C GLU A 423 -25.71 12.22 -6.62
N GLU A 424 -24.72 11.35 -6.76
CA GLU A 424 -24.91 9.90 -6.73
C GLU A 424 -25.44 9.39 -5.38
N ARG A 425 -24.90 9.92 -4.27
CA ARG A 425 -25.39 9.62 -2.91
C ARG A 425 -26.87 10.03 -2.77
N LYS A 426 -27.23 11.25 -3.14
CA LYS A 426 -28.62 11.75 -3.07
C LYS A 426 -29.56 10.87 -3.89
N ARG A 427 -29.14 10.43 -5.07
CA ARG A 427 -29.92 9.52 -5.92
C ARG A 427 -30.16 8.17 -5.24
N ARG A 428 -29.12 7.59 -4.60
CA ARG A 428 -29.24 6.32 -3.85
C ARG A 428 -30.20 6.44 -2.67
N LEU A 429 -30.10 7.51 -1.90
CA LEU A 429 -31.00 7.76 -0.77
C LEU A 429 -32.45 7.94 -1.20
N ALA A 430 -32.72 8.60 -2.32
CA ALA A 430 -34.06 8.75 -2.86
C ALA A 430 -34.67 7.40 -3.32
N GLN A 431 -33.85 6.50 -3.86
CA GLN A 431 -34.31 5.15 -4.30
C GLN A 431 -34.56 4.19 -3.12
N SER A 432 -33.85 4.34 -2.01
CA SER A 432 -34.08 3.51 -0.81
C SER A 432 -35.27 3.97 0.03
N SER A 433 -35.83 5.15 -0.27
CA SER A 433 -37.01 5.71 0.41
C SER A 433 -38.34 5.43 -0.32
N THR A 434 -38.26 4.81 -1.49
CA THR A 434 -39.39 4.32 -2.30
C THR A 434 -39.51 2.81 -2.23
#